data_82fd455f36001c9a919a9f72dd308426
#
_entry.id   82fd455f36001c9a919a9f72dd308426
#
_cell.length_a   1.000
_cell.length_b   1.000
_cell.length_c   1.000
_cell.angle_alpha   90.00
_cell.angle_beta   90.00
_cell.angle_gamma   90.00
#
_symmetry.space_group_name_H-M   'P 1'
#
loop_
_entity.id
_entity.type
_entity.pdbx_description
1 polymer ?
#
loop_
_entity_poly.entity_id
_entity_poly.type
_entity_poly.pdbx_seq_one_letter_code
_entity_poly.pdbx_strand_id
1 'polypeptide(L)'
;MSNEKETKVSTLDAKAKALANEEDEDTKIAKLLKNMPKWRFYSLAVLTVIWTVFQLYIKLVKPLDPWFQLPLHMCLALVVVWLYNPMVEKSKSHNKLWWIYDIFLIASSCFICWFFLSHAEQLNYRIFNVDVMTTTEVIVAVLLVINVMEAVRRVVSMSLFWVICFFLAYAWFGQYIPGLFRFSGISFPKLMEVLMYGENGIFGSPLVTSLSTLFYFLVFGTFFSNCGGGGVLIDGGMKLSDKTVGGPAKAAVISSGLLGMVSGSAIANVSTTGVLTIPLMKKTGYDPEEAAAVESVASTGGQIMPPIMGAGAFIMAEIIGVQYAQIAAAAV
;
A
#
# COMPACT_ATOMS: atom_id res chain seq x y z
N MET A 1 25.26 -23.18 33.46
CA MET A 1 26.32 -22.30 32.90
C MET A 1 26.77 -22.67 31.49
N SER A 2 26.87 -23.96 31.09
CA SER A 2 27.20 -24.35 29.70
C SER A 2 26.05 -24.00 28.70
N ASN A 3 24.81 -24.34 29.00
CA ASN A 3 23.62 -24.07 28.17
C ASN A 3 23.34 -22.58 27.95
N GLU A 4 23.62 -21.71 28.93
CA GLU A 4 23.42 -20.28 28.83
C GLU A 4 24.40 -19.58 27.88
N LYS A 5 25.64 -20.10 27.81
CA LYS A 5 26.63 -19.59 26.85
C LYS A 5 26.33 -20.04 25.42
N GLU A 6 25.87 -21.28 25.21
CA GLU A 6 25.48 -21.77 23.89
C GLU A 6 24.23 -21.01 23.36
N THR A 7 23.26 -20.71 24.23
CA THR A 7 22.08 -19.93 23.84
C THR A 7 22.44 -18.48 23.47
N LYS A 8 23.36 -17.83 24.22
CA LYS A 8 23.85 -16.49 23.90
C LYS A 8 24.65 -16.43 22.58
N VAL A 9 25.50 -17.42 22.32
CA VAL A 9 26.27 -17.51 21.07
C VAL A 9 25.29 -17.72 19.89
N SER A 10 24.28 -18.58 20.06
CA SER A 10 23.28 -18.84 19.01
C SER A 10 22.39 -17.62 18.69
N THR A 11 22.11 -16.79 19.70
CA THR A 11 21.35 -15.53 19.49
C THR A 11 22.19 -14.46 18.82
N LEU A 12 23.48 -14.38 19.10
CA LEU A 12 24.42 -13.49 18.43
C LEU A 12 24.65 -13.88 16.97
N ASP A 13 24.77 -15.18 16.68
CA ASP A 13 24.88 -15.69 15.30
C ASP A 13 23.58 -15.50 14.51
N ALA A 14 22.41 -15.64 15.15
CA ALA A 14 21.13 -15.35 14.53
C ALA A 14 20.98 -13.83 14.25
N LYS A 15 21.45 -12.98 15.16
CA LYS A 15 21.44 -11.52 14.99
C LYS A 15 22.43 -11.07 13.90
N ALA A 16 23.60 -11.68 13.83
CA ALA A 16 24.57 -11.43 12.76
C ALA A 16 24.04 -11.88 11.38
N LYS A 17 23.35 -13.03 11.32
CA LYS A 17 22.69 -13.49 10.09
C LYS A 17 21.50 -12.64 9.68
N ALA A 18 20.76 -12.07 10.62
CA ALA A 18 19.64 -11.18 10.33
C ALA A 18 20.13 -9.82 9.83
N LEU A 19 21.16 -9.26 10.44
CA LEU A 19 21.83 -8.06 9.95
C LEU A 19 22.43 -8.29 8.55
N ALA A 20 23.00 -9.48 8.28
CA ALA A 20 23.50 -9.85 6.97
C ALA A 20 22.37 -10.03 5.92
N ASN A 21 21.15 -10.40 6.35
CA ASN A 21 19.99 -10.52 5.45
C ASN A 21 19.26 -9.17 5.28
N GLU A 22 19.24 -8.26 6.27
CA GLU A 22 18.89 -6.85 6.09
C GLU A 22 19.84 -6.18 5.10
N GLU A 23 21.15 -6.42 5.22
CA GLU A 23 22.13 -6.01 4.20
C GLU A 23 21.84 -6.65 2.84
N ASP A 24 21.25 -7.85 2.75
CA ASP A 24 20.92 -8.52 1.48
C ASP A 24 19.59 -8.02 0.88
N GLU A 25 18.62 -7.57 1.67
CA GLU A 25 17.43 -6.85 1.17
C GLU A 25 17.74 -5.39 0.79
N ASP A 26 18.49 -4.69 1.61
CA ASP A 26 19.05 -3.39 1.22
C ASP A 26 19.96 -3.54 0.00
N THR A 27 20.67 -4.65 -0.14
CA THR A 27 21.46 -5.02 -1.31
C THR A 27 20.59 -5.38 -2.50
N LYS A 28 19.39 -5.97 -2.33
CA LYS A 28 18.41 -6.20 -3.42
C LYS A 28 17.78 -4.90 -3.89
N ILE A 29 17.34 -4.05 -2.98
CA ILE A 29 16.84 -2.72 -3.29
C ILE A 29 17.96 -1.89 -3.91
N ALA A 30 19.17 -1.91 -3.34
CA ALA A 30 20.35 -1.25 -3.89
C ALA A 30 20.76 -1.82 -5.26
N LYS A 31 20.63 -3.13 -5.49
CA LYS A 31 20.85 -3.77 -6.81
C LYS A 31 19.77 -3.37 -7.81
N LEU A 32 18.50 -3.31 -7.41
CA LEU A 32 17.41 -2.81 -8.24
C LEU A 32 17.62 -1.33 -8.58
N LEU A 33 17.99 -0.51 -7.60
CA LEU A 33 18.31 0.90 -7.77
C LEU A 33 19.58 1.11 -8.60
N LYS A 34 20.59 0.24 -8.45
CA LYS A 34 21.84 0.27 -9.20
C LYS A 34 21.66 -0.13 -10.67
N ASN A 35 20.71 -1.01 -10.97
CA ASN A 35 20.38 -1.41 -12.33
C ASN A 35 19.42 -0.43 -13.02
N MET A 36 18.81 0.49 -12.26
CA MET A 36 17.93 1.52 -12.79
C MET A 36 18.75 2.62 -13.48
N PRO A 37 18.34 3.12 -14.65
CA PRO A 37 19.00 4.26 -15.29
C PRO A 37 19.09 5.44 -14.32
N LYS A 38 20.25 6.09 -14.22
CA LYS A 38 20.49 7.18 -13.26
C LYS A 38 19.45 8.30 -13.33
N TRP A 39 19.03 8.69 -14.52
CA TRP A 39 18.00 9.71 -14.71
C TRP A 39 16.67 9.33 -14.06
N ARG A 40 16.25 8.05 -14.15
CA ARG A 40 15.00 7.54 -13.57
C ARG A 40 15.09 7.48 -12.04
N PHE A 41 16.23 7.05 -11.51
CA PHE A 41 16.48 7.08 -10.07
C PHE A 41 16.38 8.49 -9.49
N TYR A 42 17.07 9.47 -10.11
CA TYR A 42 17.01 10.86 -9.64
C TYR A 42 15.61 11.47 -9.80
N SER A 43 14.92 11.20 -10.91
CA SER A 43 13.56 11.71 -11.11
C SER A 43 12.57 11.15 -10.06
N LEU A 44 12.66 9.85 -9.73
CA LEU A 44 11.88 9.25 -8.65
C LEU A 44 12.21 9.86 -7.30
N ALA A 45 13.49 9.96 -6.96
CA ALA A 45 13.93 10.51 -5.68
C ALA A 45 13.46 11.96 -5.50
N VAL A 46 13.65 12.81 -6.51
CA VAL A 46 13.21 14.20 -6.47
C VAL A 46 11.69 14.29 -6.37
N LEU A 47 10.96 13.53 -7.19
CA LEU A 47 9.50 13.54 -7.21
C LEU A 47 8.90 13.09 -5.87
N THR A 48 9.41 12.00 -5.30
CA THR A 48 8.93 11.48 -4.01
C THR A 48 9.25 12.40 -2.85
N VAL A 49 10.43 13.02 -2.83
CA VAL A 49 10.80 14.03 -1.80
C VAL A 49 9.89 15.24 -1.92
N ILE A 50 9.72 15.81 -3.12
CA ILE A 50 8.83 16.96 -3.34
C ILE A 50 7.40 16.61 -2.91
N TRP A 51 6.90 15.43 -3.30
CA TRP A 51 5.57 14.97 -2.92
C TRP A 51 5.41 14.86 -1.40
N THR A 52 6.38 14.24 -0.72
CA THR A 52 6.34 14.08 0.75
C THR A 52 6.38 15.43 1.46
N VAL A 53 7.30 16.33 1.08
CA VAL A 53 7.41 17.67 1.66
C VAL A 53 6.13 18.48 1.41
N PHE A 54 5.58 18.40 0.21
CA PHE A 54 4.33 19.08 -0.15
C PHE A 54 3.15 18.58 0.68
N GLN A 55 3.00 17.26 0.87
CA GLN A 55 1.94 16.69 1.69
C GLN A 55 2.08 17.09 3.16
N LEU A 56 3.29 17.06 3.70
CA LEU A 56 3.54 17.52 5.07
C LEU A 56 3.23 19.02 5.24
N TYR A 57 3.60 19.85 4.26
CA TYR A 57 3.28 21.27 4.27
C TYR A 57 1.76 21.52 4.29
N ILE A 58 1.00 20.86 3.44
CA ILE A 58 -0.47 20.98 3.40
C ILE A 58 -1.10 20.58 4.73
N LYS A 59 -0.62 19.49 5.31
CA LYS A 59 -1.18 18.99 6.58
C LYS A 59 -0.89 19.91 7.77
N LEU A 60 0.33 20.47 7.82
CA LEU A 60 0.82 21.20 8.99
C LEU A 60 0.55 22.71 8.91
N VAL A 61 0.56 23.30 7.70
CA VAL A 61 0.56 24.75 7.54
C VAL A 61 -0.76 25.26 6.97
N LYS A 62 -1.19 24.75 5.80
CA LYS A 62 -2.37 25.25 5.12
C LYS A 62 -3.08 24.13 4.36
N PRO A 63 -4.24 23.66 4.84
CA PRO A 63 -5.03 22.69 4.09
C PRO A 63 -5.49 23.29 2.75
N LEU A 64 -5.38 22.52 1.69
CA LEU A 64 -5.91 22.86 0.37
C LEU A 64 -7.31 22.29 0.20
N ASP A 65 -8.01 22.84 -0.78
CA ASP A 65 -9.29 22.30 -1.23
C ASP A 65 -9.17 20.82 -1.64
N PRO A 66 -10.13 19.97 -1.28
CA PRO A 66 -10.10 18.54 -1.60
C PRO A 66 -9.93 18.26 -3.10
N TRP A 67 -10.58 19.04 -3.98
CA TRP A 67 -10.48 18.88 -5.43
C TRP A 67 -9.14 19.32 -6.03
N PHE A 68 -8.29 20.00 -5.26
CA PHE A 68 -6.87 20.18 -5.59
C PHE A 68 -6.03 19.03 -5.05
N GLN A 69 -6.28 18.65 -3.80
CA GLN A 69 -5.38 17.77 -3.05
C GLN A 69 -5.52 16.31 -3.49
N LEU A 70 -6.75 15.80 -3.66
CA LEU A 70 -7.01 14.40 -4.03
C LEU A 70 -6.47 14.04 -5.43
N PRO A 71 -6.78 14.82 -6.50
CA PRO A 71 -6.25 14.51 -7.82
C PRO A 71 -4.73 14.63 -7.89
N LEU A 72 -4.15 15.63 -7.22
CA LEU A 72 -2.70 15.78 -7.18
C LEU A 72 -2.01 14.59 -6.50
N HIS A 73 -2.54 14.14 -5.36
CA HIS A 73 -2.05 12.95 -4.67
C HIS A 73 -2.13 11.71 -5.55
N MET A 74 -3.28 11.47 -6.16
CA MET A 74 -3.51 10.32 -7.04
C MET A 74 -2.59 10.32 -8.26
N CYS A 75 -2.50 11.46 -8.95
CA CYS A 75 -1.69 11.56 -10.16
C CYS A 75 -0.19 11.43 -9.87
N LEU A 76 0.29 12.00 -8.76
CA LEU A 76 1.68 11.83 -8.32
C LEU A 76 1.96 10.35 -8.00
N ALA A 77 1.04 9.67 -7.30
CA ALA A 77 1.17 8.24 -7.04
C ALA A 77 1.25 7.44 -8.34
N LEU A 78 0.38 7.72 -9.31
CA LEU A 78 0.40 7.05 -10.61
C LEU A 78 1.72 7.30 -11.36
N VAL A 79 2.21 8.54 -11.42
CA VAL A 79 3.50 8.86 -12.07
C VAL A 79 4.65 8.11 -11.41
N VAL A 80 4.66 8.04 -10.06
CA VAL A 80 5.66 7.25 -9.32
C VAL A 80 5.56 5.77 -9.70
N VAL A 81 4.36 5.21 -9.82
CA VAL A 81 4.14 3.81 -10.24
C VAL A 81 4.70 3.56 -11.65
N TRP A 82 4.45 4.48 -12.61
CA TRP A 82 4.96 4.34 -13.98
C TRP A 82 6.48 4.43 -14.07
N LEU A 83 7.07 5.30 -13.29
CA LEU A 83 8.53 5.44 -13.20
C LEU A 83 9.18 4.27 -12.46
N TYR A 84 8.53 3.70 -11.44
CA TYR A 84 9.08 2.60 -10.66
C TYR A 84 8.92 1.24 -11.34
N ASN A 85 7.75 0.97 -11.98
CA ASN A 85 7.41 -0.29 -12.63
C ASN A 85 7.15 -0.13 -14.15
N PRO A 86 8.13 0.25 -14.97
CA PRO A 86 7.91 0.39 -16.40
C PRO A 86 7.66 -0.98 -17.05
N MET A 87 6.80 -0.99 -18.07
CA MET A 87 6.45 -2.22 -18.78
C MET A 87 7.62 -2.78 -19.59
N VAL A 88 8.53 -1.93 -20.02
CA VAL A 88 9.72 -2.30 -20.80
C VAL A 88 10.61 -3.31 -20.07
N GLU A 89 10.74 -3.19 -18.76
CA GLU A 89 11.57 -4.11 -17.95
C GLU A 89 10.86 -5.43 -17.66
N LYS A 90 9.53 -5.44 -17.59
CA LYS A 90 8.73 -6.66 -17.38
C LYS A 90 8.55 -7.47 -18.66
N SER A 91 8.63 -6.85 -19.82
CA SER A 91 8.50 -7.53 -21.11
C SER A 91 9.84 -8.14 -21.53
N LYS A 92 9.87 -9.45 -21.77
CA LYS A 92 11.02 -10.14 -22.37
C LYS A 92 11.36 -9.64 -23.79
N SER A 93 10.47 -8.88 -24.40
CA SER A 93 10.63 -8.25 -25.70
C SER A 93 11.04 -6.79 -25.49
N HIS A 94 12.26 -6.43 -25.89
CA HIS A 94 12.80 -5.05 -25.89
C HIS A 94 12.08 -4.15 -26.92
N ASN A 95 10.77 -4.26 -27.07
CA ASN A 95 10.02 -3.55 -28.09
C ASN A 95 9.83 -2.08 -27.67
N LYS A 96 10.24 -1.14 -28.52
CA LYS A 96 10.10 0.31 -28.33
C LYS A 96 8.65 0.77 -28.09
N LEU A 97 7.67 -0.04 -28.51
CA LEU A 97 6.23 0.22 -28.28
C LEU A 97 5.86 0.32 -26.80
N TRP A 98 6.54 -0.41 -25.91
CA TRP A 98 6.27 -0.35 -24.47
C TRP A 98 6.70 0.99 -23.85
N TRP A 99 7.72 1.64 -24.39
CA TRP A 99 8.10 3.00 -23.99
C TRP A 99 7.03 4.03 -24.35
N ILE A 100 6.44 3.90 -25.54
CA ILE A 100 5.34 4.79 -25.97
C ILE A 100 4.13 4.63 -25.04
N TYR A 101 3.83 3.39 -24.64
CA TYR A 101 2.73 3.11 -23.72
C TYR A 101 2.97 3.72 -22.32
N ASP A 102 4.18 3.58 -21.76
CA ASP A 102 4.52 4.18 -20.47
C ASP A 102 4.50 5.71 -20.50
N ILE A 103 4.99 6.31 -21.60
CA ILE A 103 4.91 7.77 -21.83
C ILE A 103 3.44 8.22 -21.92
N PHE A 104 2.60 7.46 -22.63
CA PHE A 104 1.17 7.75 -22.71
C PHE A 104 0.51 7.75 -21.33
N LEU A 105 0.82 6.78 -20.47
CA LEU A 105 0.29 6.71 -19.12
C LEU A 105 0.74 7.89 -18.24
N ILE A 106 2.00 8.30 -18.34
CA ILE A 106 2.51 9.48 -17.65
C ILE A 106 1.80 10.74 -18.16
N ALA A 107 1.71 10.89 -19.49
CA ALA A 107 1.06 12.05 -20.10
C ALA A 107 -0.44 12.12 -19.73
N SER A 108 -1.14 10.97 -19.73
CA SER A 108 -2.54 10.89 -19.31
C SER A 108 -2.72 11.24 -17.83
N SER A 109 -1.83 10.79 -16.94
CA SER A 109 -1.85 11.14 -15.53
C SER A 109 -1.63 12.65 -15.33
N CYS A 110 -0.70 13.26 -16.06
CA CYS A 110 -0.49 14.71 -16.03
C CYS A 110 -1.70 15.48 -16.58
N PHE A 111 -2.33 14.99 -17.66
CA PHE A 111 -3.53 15.59 -18.22
C PHE A 111 -4.71 15.54 -17.25
N ILE A 112 -4.94 14.41 -16.58
CA ILE A 112 -5.95 14.25 -15.53
C ILE A 112 -5.69 15.27 -14.40
N CYS A 113 -4.44 15.35 -13.93
CA CYS A 113 -4.06 16.31 -12.89
C CYS A 113 -4.37 17.76 -13.33
N TRP A 114 -3.93 18.16 -14.51
CA TRP A 114 -4.19 19.47 -15.07
C TRP A 114 -5.67 19.77 -15.19
N PHE A 115 -6.48 18.82 -15.66
CA PHE A 115 -7.93 18.98 -15.77
C PHE A 115 -8.57 19.31 -14.41
N PHE A 116 -8.27 18.51 -13.38
CA PHE A 116 -8.83 18.74 -12.05
C PHE A 116 -8.36 20.05 -11.42
N LEU A 117 -7.08 20.39 -11.58
CA LEU A 117 -6.54 21.65 -11.04
C LEU A 117 -7.16 22.87 -11.71
N SER A 118 -7.46 22.81 -13.01
CA SER A 118 -8.09 23.92 -13.74
C SER A 118 -9.59 24.05 -13.51
N HIS A 119 -10.27 22.99 -13.08
CA HIS A 119 -11.74 22.97 -12.87
C HIS A 119 -12.12 22.79 -11.39
N ALA A 120 -11.18 22.88 -10.46
CA ALA A 120 -11.42 22.60 -9.04
C ALA A 120 -12.53 23.46 -8.44
N GLU A 121 -12.59 24.75 -8.78
CA GLU A 121 -13.65 25.65 -8.30
C GLU A 121 -15.04 25.22 -8.81
N GLN A 122 -15.14 24.80 -10.06
CA GLN A 122 -16.40 24.33 -10.65
C GLN A 122 -16.85 23.01 -10.02
N LEU A 123 -15.90 22.12 -9.72
CA LEU A 123 -16.16 20.82 -9.10
C LEU A 123 -16.66 20.93 -7.65
N ASN A 124 -16.31 22.00 -6.93
CA ASN A 124 -16.85 22.27 -5.60
C ASN A 124 -18.35 22.56 -5.58
N TYR A 125 -18.88 23.07 -6.68
CA TYR A 125 -20.32 23.35 -6.82
C TYR A 125 -21.10 22.23 -7.51
N ARG A 126 -20.38 21.19 -7.97
CA ARG A 126 -20.99 20.05 -8.65
C ARG A 126 -21.86 19.23 -7.70
N ILE A 127 -23.11 18.97 -8.12
CA ILE A 127 -24.03 18.11 -7.38
C ILE A 127 -24.01 16.71 -8.02
N PHE A 128 -23.50 15.74 -7.27
CA PHE A 128 -23.48 14.33 -7.68
C PHE A 128 -24.89 13.83 -8.01
N ASN A 129 -25.05 13.06 -9.08
CA ASN A 129 -26.31 12.53 -9.61
C ASN A 129 -27.28 13.57 -10.23
N VAL A 130 -27.01 14.85 -10.19
CA VAL A 130 -27.85 15.91 -10.75
C VAL A 130 -27.21 16.52 -12.00
N ASP A 131 -25.94 16.90 -11.89
CA ASP A 131 -25.23 17.53 -13.00
C ASP A 131 -24.78 16.49 -14.03
N VAL A 132 -25.10 16.78 -15.29
CA VAL A 132 -24.71 15.88 -16.39
C VAL A 132 -23.21 16.02 -16.66
N MET A 133 -22.52 14.89 -16.85
CA MET A 133 -21.11 14.88 -17.23
C MET A 133 -20.91 15.46 -18.62
N THR A 134 -19.98 16.38 -18.74
CA THR A 134 -19.52 16.87 -20.04
C THR A 134 -18.70 15.78 -20.75
N THR A 135 -18.60 15.87 -22.07
CA THR A 135 -17.79 14.93 -22.86
C THR A 135 -16.33 14.89 -22.39
N THR A 136 -15.78 16.03 -22.00
CA THR A 136 -14.42 16.12 -21.46
C THR A 136 -14.27 15.36 -20.14
N GLU A 137 -15.23 15.51 -19.23
CA GLU A 137 -15.24 14.77 -17.97
C GLU A 137 -15.33 13.26 -18.18
N VAL A 138 -16.13 12.81 -19.14
CA VAL A 138 -16.22 11.38 -19.50
C VAL A 138 -14.87 10.86 -20.01
N ILE A 139 -14.19 11.62 -20.87
CA ILE A 139 -12.86 11.24 -21.38
C ILE A 139 -11.86 11.16 -20.23
N VAL A 140 -11.84 12.14 -19.34
CA VAL A 140 -10.96 12.16 -18.16
C VAL A 140 -11.24 10.97 -17.24
N ALA A 141 -12.53 10.65 -17.01
CA ALA A 141 -12.92 9.49 -16.19
C ALA A 141 -12.45 8.16 -16.82
N VAL A 142 -12.60 7.99 -18.13
CA VAL A 142 -12.11 6.82 -18.85
C VAL A 142 -10.59 6.69 -18.73
N LEU A 143 -9.86 7.79 -18.95
CA LEU A 143 -8.40 7.80 -18.79
C LEU A 143 -7.98 7.46 -17.35
N LEU A 144 -8.70 7.99 -16.36
CA LEU A 144 -8.45 7.69 -14.94
C LEU A 144 -8.67 6.20 -14.63
N VAL A 145 -9.79 5.63 -15.08
CA VAL A 145 -10.09 4.20 -14.90
C VAL A 145 -9.00 3.34 -15.57
N ILE A 146 -8.58 3.67 -16.79
CA ILE A 146 -7.49 2.95 -17.49
C ILE A 146 -6.20 3.02 -16.67
N ASN A 147 -5.82 4.19 -16.17
CA ASN A 147 -4.61 4.34 -15.35
C ASN A 147 -4.70 3.52 -14.05
N VAL A 148 -5.81 3.57 -13.33
CA VAL A 148 -5.99 2.80 -12.10
C VAL A 148 -5.97 1.30 -12.38
N MET A 149 -6.66 0.84 -13.41
CA MET A 149 -6.67 -0.57 -13.80
C MET A 149 -5.28 -1.07 -14.18
N GLU A 150 -4.52 -0.27 -14.92
CA GLU A 150 -3.16 -0.61 -15.28
C GLU A 150 -2.22 -0.61 -14.06
N ALA A 151 -2.42 0.31 -13.10
CA ALA A 151 -1.69 0.31 -11.85
C ALA A 151 -1.97 -0.96 -11.03
N VAL A 152 -3.23 -1.38 -10.91
CA VAL A 152 -3.62 -2.63 -10.26
C VAL A 152 -2.93 -3.83 -10.92
N ARG A 153 -2.93 -3.88 -12.25
CA ARG A 153 -2.29 -4.96 -13.01
C ARG A 153 -0.78 -5.05 -12.77
N ARG A 154 -0.10 -3.89 -12.64
CA ARG A 154 1.37 -3.85 -12.47
C ARG A 154 1.83 -4.03 -11.05
N VAL A 155 1.11 -3.47 -10.08
CA VAL A 155 1.57 -3.38 -8.70
C VAL A 155 0.95 -4.45 -7.81
N VAL A 156 -0.35 -4.74 -8.00
CA VAL A 156 -1.07 -5.66 -7.11
C VAL A 156 -1.05 -7.09 -7.68
N SER A 157 -1.96 -7.41 -8.58
CA SER A 157 -2.01 -8.75 -9.20
C SER A 157 -2.86 -8.77 -10.46
N MET A 158 -2.55 -9.71 -11.34
CA MET A 158 -3.35 -9.97 -12.54
C MET A 158 -4.71 -10.56 -12.22
N SER A 159 -4.82 -11.33 -11.13
CA SER A 159 -6.09 -11.90 -10.68
C SER A 159 -7.08 -10.81 -10.26
N LEU A 160 -6.64 -9.84 -9.47
CA LEU A 160 -7.49 -8.72 -9.07
C LEU A 160 -7.92 -7.87 -10.26
N PHE A 161 -7.02 -7.65 -11.22
CA PHE A 161 -7.34 -6.95 -12.48
C PHE A 161 -8.54 -7.60 -13.18
N TRP A 162 -8.56 -8.92 -13.35
CA TRP A 162 -9.66 -9.63 -14.00
C TRP A 162 -10.96 -9.60 -13.20
N VAL A 163 -10.87 -9.66 -11.87
CA VAL A 163 -12.04 -9.51 -10.99
C VAL A 163 -12.68 -8.13 -11.17
N ILE A 164 -11.88 -7.06 -11.19
CA ILE A 164 -12.39 -5.71 -11.43
C ILE A 164 -12.98 -5.59 -12.84
N CYS A 165 -12.32 -6.10 -13.87
CA CYS A 165 -12.86 -6.13 -15.23
C CYS A 165 -14.21 -6.82 -15.30
N PHE A 166 -14.37 -7.95 -14.60
CA PHE A 166 -15.64 -8.67 -14.52
C PHE A 166 -16.74 -7.80 -13.91
N PHE A 167 -16.50 -7.15 -12.79
CA PHE A 167 -17.50 -6.29 -12.15
C PHE A 167 -17.79 -5.01 -12.94
N LEU A 168 -16.81 -4.42 -13.61
CA LEU A 168 -17.04 -3.29 -14.52
C LEU A 168 -17.90 -3.69 -15.72
N ALA A 169 -17.62 -4.86 -16.31
CA ALA A 169 -18.43 -5.41 -17.38
C ALA A 169 -19.86 -5.73 -16.89
N TYR A 170 -19.99 -6.33 -15.69
CA TYR A 170 -21.28 -6.59 -15.09
C TYR A 170 -22.05 -5.28 -14.81
N ALA A 171 -21.40 -4.24 -14.30
CA ALA A 171 -22.03 -2.95 -14.06
C ALA A 171 -22.59 -2.30 -15.34
N TRP A 172 -21.94 -2.54 -16.49
CA TRP A 172 -22.40 -1.98 -17.76
C TRP A 172 -23.39 -2.87 -18.49
N PHE A 173 -23.16 -4.19 -18.51
CA PHE A 173 -23.97 -5.16 -19.27
C PHE A 173 -25.02 -5.90 -18.45
N GLY A 174 -25.14 -5.67 -17.15
CA GLY A 174 -26.03 -6.43 -16.26
C GLY A 174 -27.50 -6.36 -16.61
N GLN A 175 -27.94 -5.35 -17.37
CA GLN A 175 -29.31 -5.26 -17.91
C GLN A 175 -29.66 -6.40 -18.89
N TYR A 176 -28.66 -7.00 -19.54
CA TYR A 176 -28.84 -8.08 -20.52
C TYR A 176 -28.80 -9.47 -19.89
N ILE A 177 -28.43 -9.56 -18.61
CA ILE A 177 -28.32 -10.84 -17.89
C ILE A 177 -29.71 -11.32 -17.48
N PRO A 178 -30.13 -12.55 -17.82
CA PRO A 178 -31.44 -13.08 -17.42
C PRO A 178 -31.44 -13.52 -15.94
N GLY A 179 -32.62 -13.46 -15.31
CA GLY A 179 -32.86 -14.01 -13.98
C GLY A 179 -32.53 -13.07 -12.82
N LEU A 180 -32.16 -13.64 -11.68
CA LEU A 180 -32.00 -12.94 -10.39
C LEU A 180 -30.89 -11.88 -10.39
N PHE A 181 -29.90 -12.03 -11.25
CA PHE A 181 -28.76 -11.11 -11.35
C PHE A 181 -28.98 -9.94 -12.31
N ARG A 182 -30.18 -9.81 -12.88
CA ARG A 182 -30.55 -8.70 -13.73
C ARG A 182 -30.73 -7.42 -12.90
N PHE A 183 -30.15 -6.31 -13.36
CA PHE A 183 -30.47 -4.98 -12.83
C PHE A 183 -30.81 -4.00 -13.97
N SER A 184 -31.34 -2.83 -13.63
CA SER A 184 -31.89 -1.86 -14.60
C SER A 184 -30.88 -1.29 -15.60
N GLY A 185 -29.59 -1.53 -15.39
CA GLY A 185 -28.51 -0.98 -16.20
C GLY A 185 -28.14 0.45 -15.81
N ILE A 186 -26.92 0.83 -16.16
CA ILE A 186 -26.39 2.17 -15.94
C ILE A 186 -25.86 2.68 -17.27
N SER A 187 -26.22 3.93 -17.66
CA SER A 187 -25.65 4.53 -18.85
C SER A 187 -24.14 4.76 -18.68
N PHE A 188 -23.40 4.70 -19.78
CA PHE A 188 -21.94 4.81 -19.71
C PHE A 188 -21.44 6.10 -19.02
N PRO A 189 -21.99 7.29 -19.33
CA PRO A 189 -21.59 8.50 -18.61
C PRO A 189 -21.90 8.43 -17.10
N LYS A 190 -23.01 7.80 -16.73
CA LYS A 190 -23.39 7.62 -15.33
C LYS A 190 -22.47 6.65 -14.59
N LEU A 191 -22.04 5.58 -15.26
CA LEU A 191 -21.04 4.67 -14.71
C LEU A 191 -19.70 5.40 -14.47
N MET A 192 -19.26 6.23 -15.43
CA MET A 192 -18.05 7.04 -15.28
C MET A 192 -18.18 8.07 -14.15
N GLU A 193 -19.36 8.67 -13.97
CA GLU A 193 -19.63 9.58 -12.87
C GLU A 193 -19.48 8.88 -11.50
N VAL A 194 -20.12 7.72 -11.35
CA VAL A 194 -20.05 6.92 -10.10
C VAL A 194 -18.62 6.47 -9.81
N LEU A 195 -17.88 6.04 -10.83
CA LEU A 195 -16.50 5.59 -10.66
C LEU A 195 -15.55 6.73 -10.31
N MET A 196 -15.79 7.94 -10.83
CA MET A 196 -14.91 9.09 -10.61
C MET A 196 -15.31 9.89 -9.37
N TYR A 197 -16.57 10.29 -9.24
CA TYR A 197 -17.07 11.22 -8.22
C TYR A 197 -17.87 10.58 -7.09
N GLY A 198 -18.23 9.29 -7.19
CA GLY A 198 -18.98 8.59 -6.16
C GLY A 198 -18.23 8.53 -4.83
N GLU A 199 -18.96 8.47 -3.71
CA GLU A 199 -18.36 8.33 -2.36
C GLU A 199 -17.42 7.12 -2.23
N ASN A 200 -17.75 6.03 -2.93
CA ASN A 200 -16.91 4.84 -3.02
C ASN A 200 -16.14 4.76 -4.36
N GLY A 201 -16.14 5.83 -5.12
CA GLY A 201 -15.40 5.96 -6.37
C GLY A 201 -13.89 6.18 -6.15
N ILE A 202 -13.18 6.45 -7.24
CA ILE A 202 -11.72 6.62 -7.21
C ILE A 202 -11.32 7.82 -6.34
N PHE A 203 -12.06 8.94 -6.42
CA PHE A 203 -11.85 10.12 -5.57
C PHE A 203 -12.68 10.09 -4.27
N GLY A 204 -13.28 8.95 -3.93
CA GLY A 204 -14.08 8.77 -2.72
C GLY A 204 -13.27 8.45 -1.46
N SER A 205 -13.96 7.91 -0.46
CA SER A 205 -13.44 7.58 0.87
C SER A 205 -12.09 6.86 0.88
N PRO A 206 -11.80 5.87 0.01
CA PRO A 206 -10.50 5.18 0.07
C PRO A 206 -9.32 6.09 -0.25
N LEU A 207 -9.47 7.00 -1.21
CA LEU A 207 -8.41 7.95 -1.55
C LEU A 207 -8.29 9.06 -0.50
N VAL A 208 -9.41 9.53 0.05
CA VAL A 208 -9.42 10.49 1.17
C VAL A 208 -8.66 9.92 2.36
N THR A 209 -8.93 8.66 2.73
CA THR A 209 -8.22 7.97 3.82
C THR A 209 -6.73 7.80 3.51
N SER A 210 -6.40 7.45 2.26
CA SER A 210 -5.01 7.35 1.81
C SER A 210 -4.27 8.68 1.99
N LEU A 211 -4.88 9.77 1.56
CA LEU A 211 -4.31 11.10 1.62
C LEU A 211 -4.23 11.66 3.05
N SER A 212 -5.31 11.52 3.82
CA SER A 212 -5.46 12.19 5.13
C SER A 212 -4.70 11.48 6.25
N THR A 213 -4.51 10.17 6.14
CA THR A 213 -4.07 9.32 7.25
C THR A 213 -2.97 8.34 6.84
N LEU A 214 -3.23 7.44 5.88
CA LEU A 214 -2.31 6.35 5.53
C LEU A 214 -0.93 6.85 5.08
N PHE A 215 -0.90 7.88 4.25
CA PHE A 215 0.35 8.44 3.74
C PHE A 215 1.30 8.86 4.87
N TYR A 216 0.79 9.55 5.88
CA TYR A 216 1.60 10.04 7.01
C TYR A 216 2.07 8.90 7.91
N PHE A 217 1.23 7.91 8.15
CA PHE A 217 1.62 6.73 8.93
C PHE A 217 2.67 5.90 8.21
N LEU A 218 2.56 5.72 6.89
CA LEU A 218 3.57 5.01 6.11
C LEU A 218 4.91 5.74 6.11
N VAL A 219 4.90 7.07 5.95
CA VAL A 219 6.13 7.89 6.05
C VAL A 219 6.74 7.77 7.44
N PHE A 220 5.93 7.90 8.50
CA PHE A 220 6.40 7.75 9.88
C PHE A 220 6.94 6.34 10.15
N GLY A 221 6.20 5.29 9.78
CA GLY A 221 6.58 3.90 9.99
C GLY A 221 7.90 3.55 9.29
N THR A 222 8.07 3.99 8.04
CA THR A 222 9.30 3.79 7.28
C THR A 222 10.47 4.53 7.93
N PHE A 223 10.27 5.79 8.33
CA PHE A 223 11.29 6.58 9.02
C PHE A 223 11.70 5.94 10.34
N PHE A 224 10.72 5.55 11.18
CA PHE A 224 10.94 4.89 12.47
C PHE A 224 11.72 3.58 12.31
N SER A 225 11.33 2.75 11.33
CA SER A 225 12.01 1.47 11.05
C SER A 225 13.47 1.70 10.65
N ASN A 226 13.74 2.63 9.74
CA ASN A 226 15.10 2.93 9.26
C ASN A 226 15.98 3.62 10.33
N CYS A 227 15.38 4.28 11.33
CA CYS A 227 16.12 4.80 12.49
C CYS A 227 16.46 3.74 13.55
N GLY A 228 16.23 2.45 13.26
CA GLY A 228 16.52 1.35 14.18
C GLY A 228 15.38 1.02 15.16
N GLY A 229 14.25 1.74 15.09
CA GLY A 229 13.08 1.49 15.94
C GLY A 229 12.51 0.08 15.77
N GLY A 230 12.52 -0.46 14.54
CA GLY A 230 12.10 -1.84 14.26
C GLY A 230 12.93 -2.87 15.06
N GLY A 231 14.25 -2.72 15.08
CA GLY A 231 15.15 -3.59 15.86
C GLY A 231 14.85 -3.54 17.36
N VAL A 232 14.57 -2.37 17.91
CA VAL A 232 14.21 -2.20 19.34
C VAL A 232 12.91 -2.94 19.66
N LEU A 233 11.91 -2.89 18.79
CA LEU A 233 10.64 -3.58 18.99
C LEU A 233 10.82 -5.11 18.94
N ILE A 234 11.63 -5.62 18.03
CA ILE A 234 11.96 -7.05 17.94
C ILE A 234 12.72 -7.52 19.17
N ASP A 235 13.78 -6.80 19.57
CA ASP A 235 14.56 -7.10 20.77
C ASP A 235 13.67 -7.09 22.04
N GLY A 236 12.71 -6.15 22.10
CA GLY A 236 11.72 -6.07 23.17
C GLY A 236 10.83 -7.30 23.24
N GLY A 237 10.26 -7.71 22.11
CA GLY A 237 9.42 -8.91 22.02
C GLY A 237 10.17 -10.18 22.37
N MET A 238 11.41 -10.32 21.92
CA MET A 238 12.27 -11.45 22.27
C MET A 238 12.58 -11.51 23.76
N LYS A 239 12.90 -10.39 24.40
CA LYS A 239 13.19 -10.33 25.84
C LYS A 239 11.97 -10.66 26.70
N LEU A 240 10.77 -10.24 26.30
CA LEU A 240 9.53 -10.52 27.03
C LEU A 240 9.18 -12.01 27.05
N SER A 241 9.60 -12.77 26.03
CA SER A 241 9.28 -14.19 25.87
C SER A 241 10.40 -15.15 26.31
N ASP A 242 11.61 -14.67 26.55
CA ASP A 242 12.85 -15.48 26.75
C ASP A 242 12.73 -16.49 27.93
N LYS A 243 11.96 -16.17 28.96
CA LYS A 243 11.79 -17.01 30.17
C LYS A 243 10.49 -17.81 30.21
N THR A 244 9.74 -17.87 29.11
CA THR A 244 8.43 -18.54 29.09
C THR A 244 8.46 -19.86 28.34
N VAL A 245 7.59 -20.80 28.75
CA VAL A 245 7.37 -22.05 27.99
C VAL A 245 6.84 -21.70 26.61
N GLY A 246 7.45 -22.27 25.55
CA GLY A 246 7.16 -21.92 24.17
C GLY A 246 7.71 -20.55 23.76
N GLY A 247 8.76 -20.07 24.45
CA GLY A 247 9.39 -18.76 24.26
C GLY A 247 9.57 -18.32 22.81
N PRO A 248 10.17 -19.15 21.93
CA PRO A 248 10.39 -18.78 20.52
C PRO A 248 9.13 -18.44 19.73
N ALA A 249 8.06 -19.22 19.88
CA ALA A 249 6.77 -18.92 19.23
C ALA A 249 6.12 -17.66 19.80
N LYS A 250 6.19 -17.48 21.14
CA LYS A 250 5.71 -16.26 21.78
C LYS A 250 6.53 -15.03 21.37
N ALA A 251 7.86 -15.21 21.21
CA ALA A 251 8.73 -14.16 20.70
C ALA A 251 8.29 -13.72 19.29
N ALA A 252 7.99 -14.68 18.40
CA ALA A 252 7.45 -14.40 17.09
C ALA A 252 6.15 -13.58 17.16
N VAL A 253 5.19 -14.02 17.97
CA VAL A 253 3.89 -13.32 18.13
C VAL A 253 4.06 -11.91 18.66
N ILE A 254 4.86 -11.73 19.74
CA ILE A 254 5.04 -10.42 20.36
C ILE A 254 5.84 -9.48 19.45
N SER A 255 6.95 -9.95 18.86
CA SER A 255 7.78 -9.15 17.96
C SER A 255 7.03 -8.75 16.70
N SER A 256 6.31 -9.71 16.07
CA SER A 256 5.47 -9.44 14.91
C SER A 256 4.30 -8.52 15.24
N GLY A 257 3.67 -8.67 16.42
CA GLY A 257 2.66 -7.73 16.89
C GLY A 257 3.21 -6.32 17.01
N LEU A 258 4.32 -6.14 17.73
CA LEU A 258 4.95 -4.84 17.95
C LEU A 258 5.44 -4.19 16.63
N LEU A 259 6.06 -4.95 15.73
CA LEU A 259 6.49 -4.42 14.44
C LEU A 259 5.29 -4.15 13.53
N GLY A 260 4.29 -5.03 13.54
CA GLY A 260 3.05 -4.89 12.80
C GLY A 260 2.26 -3.63 13.16
N MET A 261 2.30 -3.23 14.45
CA MET A 261 1.72 -1.96 14.93
C MET A 261 2.24 -0.73 14.17
N VAL A 262 3.45 -0.79 13.64
CA VAL A 262 4.10 0.34 12.95
C VAL A 262 4.09 0.15 11.43
N SER A 263 4.35 -1.06 10.95
CA SER A 263 4.46 -1.35 9.51
C SER A 263 3.10 -1.43 8.81
N GLY A 264 2.06 -1.92 9.50
CA GLY A 264 0.75 -2.16 8.93
C GLY A 264 0.71 -3.20 7.79
N SER A 265 1.84 -3.84 7.46
CA SER A 265 1.99 -4.77 6.34
C SER A 265 2.43 -6.14 6.83
N ALA A 266 1.57 -7.18 6.65
CA ALA A 266 1.92 -8.55 6.99
C ALA A 266 3.15 -9.06 6.22
N ILE A 267 3.27 -8.71 4.93
CA ILE A 267 4.39 -9.15 4.08
C ILE A 267 5.71 -8.55 4.56
N ALA A 268 5.73 -7.25 4.82
CA ALA A 268 6.92 -6.59 5.37
C ALA A 268 7.27 -7.14 6.76
N ASN A 269 6.27 -7.44 7.58
CA ASN A 269 6.44 -7.98 8.91
C ASN A 269 7.07 -9.38 8.87
N VAL A 270 6.51 -10.33 8.08
CA VAL A 270 7.10 -11.68 7.88
C VAL A 270 8.53 -11.58 7.37
N SER A 271 8.80 -10.68 6.45
CA SER A 271 10.14 -10.52 5.86
C SER A 271 11.16 -10.04 6.89
N THR A 272 10.75 -9.26 7.87
CA THR A 272 11.64 -8.69 8.89
C THR A 272 11.76 -9.58 10.12
N THR A 273 10.64 -10.00 10.73
CA THR A 273 10.65 -10.83 11.96
C THR A 273 10.94 -12.28 11.68
N GLY A 274 10.41 -12.84 10.57
CA GLY A 274 10.53 -14.25 10.24
C GLY A 274 11.96 -14.72 10.01
N VAL A 275 12.84 -13.84 9.55
CA VAL A 275 14.28 -14.15 9.40
C VAL A 275 14.92 -14.49 10.74
N LEU A 276 14.44 -13.91 11.83
CA LEU A 276 14.95 -14.16 13.18
C LEU A 276 14.16 -15.27 13.89
N THR A 277 12.86 -15.22 13.85
CA THR A 277 11.96 -16.05 14.64
C THR A 277 11.82 -17.46 14.10
N ILE A 278 11.76 -17.66 12.77
CA ILE A 278 11.67 -19.00 12.16
C ILE A 278 12.90 -19.85 12.48
N PRO A 279 14.15 -19.39 12.29
CA PRO A 279 15.33 -20.16 12.70
C PRO A 279 15.40 -20.42 14.21
N LEU A 280 14.91 -19.49 15.03
CA LEU A 280 14.87 -19.66 16.48
C LEU A 280 13.89 -20.76 16.88
N MET A 281 12.68 -20.79 16.33
CA MET A 281 11.69 -21.84 16.56
C MET A 281 12.21 -23.21 16.10
N LYS A 282 12.81 -23.31 14.92
CA LYS A 282 13.42 -24.55 14.41
C LYS A 282 14.53 -25.08 15.31
N LYS A 283 15.38 -24.21 15.87
CA LYS A 283 16.44 -24.62 16.81
C LYS A 283 15.91 -25.17 18.14
N THR A 284 14.69 -24.81 18.51
CA THR A 284 14.04 -25.27 19.76
C THR A 284 13.09 -26.45 19.55
N GLY A 285 13.09 -27.05 18.34
CA GLY A 285 12.39 -28.30 18.06
C GLY A 285 11.05 -28.16 17.36
N TYR A 286 10.66 -26.95 16.89
CA TYR A 286 9.50 -26.77 16.02
C TYR A 286 9.80 -27.31 14.63
N ASP A 287 8.81 -27.96 14.02
CA ASP A 287 8.89 -28.33 12.61
C ASP A 287 8.92 -27.09 11.70
N PRO A 288 9.60 -27.16 10.54
CA PRO A 288 9.71 -26.00 9.63
C PRO A 288 8.36 -25.42 9.21
N GLU A 289 7.38 -26.26 8.97
CA GLU A 289 6.02 -25.89 8.59
C GLU A 289 5.28 -25.20 9.74
N GLU A 290 5.44 -25.70 10.96
CA GLU A 290 4.87 -25.08 12.16
C GLU A 290 5.47 -23.70 12.42
N ALA A 291 6.79 -23.57 12.34
CA ALA A 291 7.50 -22.31 12.53
C ALA A 291 7.05 -21.27 11.48
N ALA A 292 6.90 -21.67 10.22
CA ALA A 292 6.41 -20.81 9.15
C ALA A 292 4.93 -20.41 9.35
N ALA A 293 4.09 -21.34 9.82
CA ALA A 293 2.69 -21.07 10.10
C ALA A 293 2.53 -20.07 11.26
N VAL A 294 3.26 -20.27 12.37
CA VAL A 294 3.25 -19.36 13.52
C VAL A 294 3.63 -17.94 13.08
N GLU A 295 4.73 -17.81 12.32
CA GLU A 295 5.19 -16.49 11.85
C GLU A 295 4.18 -15.83 10.90
N SER A 296 3.61 -16.59 9.98
CA SER A 296 2.62 -16.07 9.03
C SER A 296 1.36 -15.55 9.73
N VAL A 297 0.85 -16.30 10.71
CA VAL A 297 -0.32 -15.90 11.51
C VAL A 297 0.01 -14.70 12.39
N ALA A 298 1.17 -14.72 13.07
CA ALA A 298 1.62 -13.62 13.93
C ALA A 298 1.77 -12.32 13.15
N SER A 299 2.39 -12.37 11.97
CA SER A 299 2.59 -11.20 11.12
C SER A 299 1.29 -10.68 10.52
N THR A 300 0.34 -11.55 10.20
CA THR A 300 -1.00 -11.14 9.78
C THR A 300 -1.77 -10.50 10.94
N GLY A 301 -1.64 -11.06 12.15
CA GLY A 301 -2.21 -10.49 13.37
C GLY A 301 -1.69 -9.09 13.68
N GLY A 302 -0.46 -8.76 13.30
CA GLY A 302 0.10 -7.42 13.43
C GLY A 302 -0.70 -6.33 12.69
N GLN A 303 -1.43 -6.68 11.63
CA GLN A 303 -2.28 -5.72 10.89
C GLN A 303 -3.52 -5.26 11.67
N ILE A 304 -3.96 -6.01 12.66
CA ILE A 304 -5.09 -5.64 13.53
C ILE A 304 -4.63 -5.09 14.87
N MET A 305 -3.33 -5.00 15.09
CA MET A 305 -2.75 -4.54 16.35
C MET A 305 -2.65 -3.00 16.36
N PRO A 306 -3.30 -2.28 17.30
CA PRO A 306 -3.15 -0.84 17.43
C PRO A 306 -1.72 -0.46 17.85
N PRO A 307 -1.24 0.79 17.60
CA PRO A 307 -2.02 1.96 17.24
C PRO A 307 -2.20 2.21 15.73
N ILE A 308 -1.35 1.69 14.83
CA ILE A 308 -1.44 2.06 13.42
C ILE A 308 -2.32 1.08 12.64
N MET A 309 -2.18 -0.22 12.90
CA MET A 309 -2.96 -1.27 12.21
C MET A 309 -2.68 -1.31 10.69
N GLY A 310 -3.40 -2.13 9.95
CA GLY A 310 -3.38 -2.14 8.49
C GLY A 310 -4.32 -1.11 7.88
N ALA A 311 -4.14 -0.84 6.58
CA ALA A 311 -4.94 0.12 5.82
C ALA A 311 -6.46 -0.12 5.94
N GLY A 312 -6.88 -1.38 6.09
CA GLY A 312 -8.29 -1.77 6.23
C GLY A 312 -8.99 -1.15 7.44
N ALA A 313 -8.27 -0.93 8.54
CA ALA A 313 -8.84 -0.32 9.75
C ALA A 313 -9.22 1.16 9.54
N PHE A 314 -8.41 1.90 8.78
CA PHE A 314 -8.71 3.28 8.44
C PHE A 314 -9.91 3.38 7.48
N ILE A 315 -9.95 2.51 6.46
CA ILE A 315 -11.07 2.44 5.53
C ILE A 315 -12.36 2.03 6.27
N MET A 316 -12.26 1.09 7.22
CA MET A 316 -13.39 0.70 8.07
C MET A 316 -13.93 1.88 8.87
N ALA A 317 -13.07 2.66 9.50
CA ALA A 317 -13.46 3.85 10.27
C ALA A 317 -14.24 4.84 9.40
N GLU A 318 -13.78 5.07 8.18
CA GLU A 318 -14.42 5.95 7.20
C GLU A 318 -15.78 5.43 6.76
N ILE A 319 -15.88 4.14 6.37
CA ILE A 319 -17.14 3.54 5.90
C ILE A 319 -18.20 3.51 6.99
N ILE A 320 -17.81 3.21 8.25
CA ILE A 320 -18.74 3.14 9.37
C ILE A 320 -19.07 4.54 9.91
N GLY A 321 -18.26 5.56 9.60
CA GLY A 321 -18.43 6.92 10.09
C GLY A 321 -18.06 7.10 11.56
N VAL A 322 -17.09 6.30 12.07
CA VAL A 322 -16.61 6.38 13.45
C VAL A 322 -15.17 6.89 13.50
N GLN A 323 -14.76 7.41 14.66
CA GLN A 323 -13.38 7.80 14.85
C GLN A 323 -12.46 6.57 14.84
N TYR A 324 -11.30 6.69 14.19
CA TYR A 324 -10.30 5.63 14.16
C TYR A 324 -9.92 5.09 15.55
N ALA A 325 -9.87 5.97 16.55
CA ALA A 325 -9.59 5.57 17.93
C ALA A 325 -10.60 4.54 18.49
N GLN A 326 -11.86 4.57 18.03
CA GLN A 326 -12.88 3.59 18.45
C GLN A 326 -12.62 2.22 17.80
N ILE A 327 -12.18 2.20 16.53
CA ILE A 327 -11.76 0.96 15.85
C ILE A 327 -10.52 0.38 16.55
N ALA A 328 -9.54 1.23 16.84
CA ALA A 328 -8.33 0.81 17.54
C ALA A 328 -8.64 0.26 18.96
N ALA A 329 -9.56 0.89 19.70
CA ALA A 329 -9.99 0.39 21.01
C ALA A 329 -10.76 -0.94 20.93
N ALA A 330 -11.51 -1.17 19.86
CA ALA A 330 -12.23 -2.43 19.63
C ALA A 330 -11.31 -3.58 19.20
N ALA A 331 -10.10 -3.29 18.72
CA ALA A 331 -9.11 -4.28 18.28
C ALA A 331 -8.21 -4.81 19.43
N VAL A 332 -8.25 -4.20 20.62
CA VAL A 332 -7.55 -4.63 21.83
C VAL A 332 -8.35 -5.69 22.59
#